data_7b19daac1281fad622d85d3606ce2daf
#
_entry.id   7b19daac1281fad622d85d3606ce2daf
#
_cell.length_a   1.000
_cell.length_b   1.000
_cell.length_c   1.000
_cell.angle_alpha   90.00
_cell.angle_beta   90.00
_cell.angle_gamma   90.00
#
_symmetry.space_group_name_H-M   'P 1'
#
loop_
_entity.id
_entity.type
_entity.pdbx_description
1 polymer ?
#
loop_
_entity_poly.entity_id
_entity_poly.type
_entity_poly.pdbx_seq_one_letter_code
_entity_poly.pdbx_strand_id
1 'polypeptide(L)'
;MKYVGSKNRLSKQIAPIIQSYIDNMPDCRGYLEPFVGGANMIDKIKCPCKIGTDVHKYLIALLDHVSETTDDLPDTITEEEYNAVRTNPSNYPDWYVGLVGFCSFGGKWWGGYPRSFKNDGVTPRDMPNEIIRNIKKQAPKLKGIFFACRDFWTLGVGHMVIYCDPPYRDTTKYATSDFDYDKFYAWCKEMAKTNIVLISEYWMPEDGFECIWEGKLKCTLDKASRTDKTEKLYRCIPCKQ
;
A
#
# COMPACT_ATOMS: atom_id res chain seq x y z
N MET A 1 4.72 6.85 1.86
CA MET A 1 5.35 7.38 0.62
C MET A 1 4.31 7.60 -0.47
N LYS A 2 4.65 8.30 -1.58
CA LYS A 2 3.73 8.42 -2.72
C LYS A 2 3.67 7.07 -3.44
N TYR A 3 2.47 6.53 -3.56
CA TYR A 3 2.22 5.23 -4.17
C TYR A 3 0.86 5.23 -4.83
N VAL A 4 0.74 4.63 -6.00
CA VAL A 4 -0.51 4.58 -6.75
C VAL A 4 -1.52 3.71 -5.99
N GLY A 5 -2.81 4.11 -5.94
CA GLY A 5 -3.82 3.41 -5.12
C GLY A 5 -3.73 3.67 -3.61
N SER A 6 -2.76 4.50 -3.16
CA SER A 6 -2.54 4.75 -1.73
C SER A 6 -3.79 5.21 -0.98
N LYS A 7 -4.11 4.54 0.10
CA LYS A 7 -5.19 4.87 1.03
C LYS A 7 -4.90 6.04 1.98
N ASN A 8 -3.79 6.79 1.77
CA ASN A 8 -3.38 7.86 2.68
C ASN A 8 -4.48 8.91 2.95
N ARG A 9 -5.33 9.21 1.95
CA ARG A 9 -6.46 10.15 2.11
C ARG A 9 -7.57 9.58 2.98
N LEU A 10 -7.84 8.28 2.87
CA LEU A 10 -8.88 7.57 3.61
C LEU A 10 -8.40 7.04 4.96
N SER A 11 -7.09 7.00 5.16
CA SER A 11 -6.52 6.42 6.40
C SER A 11 -7.02 7.10 7.66
N LYS A 12 -7.38 8.40 7.60
CA LYS A 12 -7.97 9.12 8.74
C LYS A 12 -9.34 8.56 9.16
N GLN A 13 -10.04 7.90 8.24
CA GLN A 13 -11.35 7.29 8.46
C GLN A 13 -11.24 5.79 8.72
N ILE A 14 -10.39 5.09 7.96
CA ILE A 14 -10.26 3.63 8.02
C ILE A 14 -9.37 3.17 9.19
N ALA A 15 -8.23 3.87 9.45
CA ALA A 15 -7.31 3.44 10.50
C ALA A 15 -7.95 3.39 11.92
N PRO A 16 -8.83 4.33 12.33
CA PRO A 16 -9.55 4.20 13.60
C PRO A 16 -10.46 2.98 13.68
N ILE A 17 -11.08 2.58 12.55
CA ILE A 17 -11.92 1.37 12.49
C ILE A 17 -11.04 0.14 12.69
N ILE A 18 -9.94 0.03 11.93
CA ILE A 18 -8.97 -1.07 12.09
C ILE A 18 -8.46 -1.12 13.54
N GLN A 19 -8.08 0.03 14.10
CA GLN A 19 -7.59 0.12 15.47
C GLN A 19 -8.59 -0.38 16.48
N SER A 20 -9.89 -0.06 16.30
CA SER A 20 -10.94 -0.55 17.20
C SER A 20 -11.06 -2.07 17.21
N TYR A 21 -10.83 -2.74 16.06
CA TYR A 21 -10.80 -4.20 16.01
C TYR A 21 -9.59 -4.78 16.74
N ILE A 22 -8.41 -4.14 16.65
CA ILE A 22 -7.22 -4.55 17.38
C ILE A 22 -7.45 -4.39 18.90
N ASP A 23 -7.96 -3.25 19.32
CA ASP A 23 -8.15 -2.90 20.74
C ASP A 23 -9.22 -3.77 21.42
N ASN A 24 -10.20 -4.26 20.65
CA ASN A 24 -11.29 -5.10 21.14
C ASN A 24 -11.08 -6.62 20.91
N MET A 25 -9.92 -7.03 20.38
CA MET A 25 -9.56 -8.45 20.24
C MET A 25 -8.64 -8.89 21.37
N PRO A 26 -9.17 -9.58 22.43
CA PRO A 26 -8.40 -9.81 23.67
C PRO A 26 -7.10 -10.59 23.50
N ASP A 27 -7.04 -11.47 22.50
CA ASP A 27 -5.90 -12.33 22.16
C ASP A 27 -5.19 -11.89 20.87
N CYS A 28 -5.32 -10.60 20.49
CA CYS A 28 -4.70 -10.05 19.31
C CYS A 28 -3.18 -10.13 19.38
N ARG A 29 -2.57 -10.92 18.51
CA ARG A 29 -1.11 -11.10 18.43
C ARG A 29 -0.43 -10.11 17.52
N GLY A 30 -1.16 -9.42 16.64
CA GLY A 30 -0.56 -8.47 15.71
C GLY A 30 -1.50 -7.98 14.61
N TYR A 31 -0.91 -7.22 13.71
CA TYR A 31 -1.55 -6.61 12.55
C TYR A 31 -0.78 -6.97 11.27
N LEU A 32 -1.50 -7.37 10.22
CA LEU A 32 -0.93 -7.80 8.94
C LEU A 32 -1.55 -7.01 7.78
N GLU A 33 -0.72 -6.49 6.88
CA GLU A 33 -1.12 -6.00 5.55
C GLU A 33 -0.49 -6.88 4.45
N PRO A 34 -1.24 -7.78 3.80
CA PRO A 34 -0.75 -8.61 2.69
C PRO A 34 -0.48 -7.84 1.39
N PHE A 35 -0.99 -6.62 1.28
CA PHE A 35 -0.85 -5.71 0.16
C PHE A 35 -0.38 -4.35 0.69
N VAL A 36 0.83 -4.31 1.28
CA VAL A 36 1.28 -3.15 2.05
C VAL A 36 1.51 -1.90 1.18
N GLY A 37 1.80 -2.07 -0.11
CA GLY A 37 2.04 -0.98 -1.03
C GLY A 37 3.00 0.06 -0.46
N GLY A 38 2.62 1.34 -0.48
CA GLY A 38 3.43 2.43 0.08
C GLY A 38 3.45 2.54 1.59
N ALA A 39 2.98 1.54 2.34
CA ALA A 39 2.88 1.49 3.81
C ALA A 39 2.10 2.67 4.42
N ASN A 40 1.08 3.16 3.73
CA ASN A 40 0.34 4.36 4.12
C ASN A 40 -0.85 4.07 5.06
N MET A 41 -1.08 2.82 5.43
CA MET A 41 -2.04 2.42 6.45
C MET A 41 -1.32 1.88 7.69
N ILE A 42 -0.42 0.90 7.52
CA ILE A 42 0.34 0.27 8.60
C ILE A 42 1.15 1.27 9.45
N ASP A 43 1.59 2.40 8.84
CA ASP A 43 2.30 3.48 9.55
C ASP A 43 1.42 4.26 10.53
N LYS A 44 0.10 4.02 10.55
CA LYS A 44 -0.89 4.69 11.41
C LYS A 44 -1.47 3.78 12.48
N ILE A 45 -1.26 2.49 12.37
CA ILE A 45 -1.79 1.48 13.30
C ILE A 45 -0.84 1.32 14.48
N LYS A 46 -1.43 1.28 15.68
CA LYS A 46 -0.74 0.99 16.93
C LYS A 46 -0.93 -0.47 17.28
N CYS A 47 0.12 -1.25 17.11
CA CYS A 47 0.14 -2.68 17.45
C CYS A 47 1.58 -3.10 17.74
N PRO A 48 1.85 -3.91 18.78
CA PRO A 48 3.22 -4.33 19.11
C PRO A 48 3.90 -5.12 17.99
N CYS A 49 3.15 -5.96 17.29
CA CYS A 49 3.63 -6.73 16.15
C CYS A 49 2.91 -6.25 14.88
N LYS A 50 3.65 -5.75 13.92
CA LYS A 50 3.14 -5.32 12.62
C LYS A 50 3.92 -5.98 11.50
N ILE A 51 3.20 -6.55 10.53
CA ILE A 51 3.76 -7.25 9.38
C ILE A 51 3.17 -6.63 8.11
N GLY A 52 4.04 -6.17 7.20
CA GLY A 52 3.67 -5.71 5.87
C GLY A 52 4.25 -6.61 4.80
N THR A 53 3.43 -7.14 3.90
CA THR A 53 3.93 -7.94 2.77
C THR A 53 3.42 -7.39 1.44
N ASP A 54 4.15 -7.68 0.39
CA ASP A 54 3.81 -7.36 -1.00
C ASP A 54 4.57 -8.32 -1.92
N VAL A 55 4.07 -8.55 -3.12
CA VAL A 55 4.77 -9.36 -4.13
C VAL A 55 5.89 -8.60 -4.83
N HIS A 56 5.93 -7.28 -4.69
CA HIS A 56 6.90 -6.43 -5.37
C HIS A 56 8.22 -6.34 -4.60
N LYS A 57 9.23 -7.14 -4.98
CA LYS A 57 10.50 -7.27 -4.25
C LYS A 57 11.22 -5.93 -4.00
N TYR A 58 11.27 -5.04 -4.99
CA TYR A 58 11.95 -3.75 -4.87
C TYR A 58 11.20 -2.77 -3.95
N LEU A 59 9.87 -2.87 -3.89
CA LEU A 59 9.06 -2.12 -2.93
C LEU A 59 9.39 -2.55 -1.50
N ILE A 60 9.39 -3.84 -1.25
CA ILE A 60 9.70 -4.41 0.06
C ILE A 60 11.13 -4.08 0.46
N ALA A 61 12.10 -4.25 -0.44
CA ALA A 61 13.49 -3.88 -0.16
C ALA A 61 13.64 -2.39 0.20
N LEU A 62 12.90 -1.48 -0.46
CA LEU A 62 12.87 -0.07 -0.10
C LEU A 62 12.25 0.16 1.28
N LEU A 63 11.10 -0.45 1.58
CA LEU A 63 10.42 -0.27 2.88
C LEU A 63 11.26 -0.80 4.03
N ASP A 64 11.86 -1.96 3.86
CA ASP A 64 12.75 -2.58 4.84
C ASP A 64 13.95 -1.68 5.11
N HIS A 65 14.66 -1.27 4.05
CA HIS A 65 15.82 -0.37 4.15
C HIS A 65 15.48 0.93 4.89
N VAL A 66 14.40 1.64 4.48
CA VAL A 66 14.06 2.93 5.10
C VAL A 66 13.45 2.79 6.50
N SER A 67 13.04 1.60 6.91
CA SER A 67 12.64 1.33 8.29
C SER A 67 13.84 1.29 9.24
N GLU A 68 15.03 0.97 8.72
CA GLU A 68 16.28 0.89 9.48
C GLU A 68 17.08 2.19 9.40
N THR A 69 17.30 2.73 8.18
CA THR A 69 18.08 3.96 7.97
C THR A 69 17.57 4.80 6.81
N THR A 70 17.85 6.10 6.86
CA THR A 70 17.62 7.04 5.74
C THR A 70 18.84 7.91 5.46
N ASP A 71 19.98 7.60 6.10
CA ASP A 71 21.17 8.44 6.07
C ASP A 71 21.89 8.40 4.72
N ASP A 72 21.74 7.30 4.00
CA ASP A 72 22.30 7.06 2.67
C ASP A 72 21.32 7.37 1.52
N LEU A 73 20.11 7.86 1.84
CA LEU A 73 19.19 8.31 0.80
C LEU A 73 19.70 9.61 0.15
N PRO A 74 19.75 9.70 -1.20
CA PRO A 74 20.17 10.91 -1.90
C PRO A 74 19.21 12.07 -1.62
N ASP A 75 19.62 13.29 -1.89
CA ASP A 75 18.73 14.45 -1.76
C ASP A 75 17.78 14.57 -2.95
N THR A 76 18.22 14.12 -4.12
CA THR A 76 17.43 14.07 -5.35
C THR A 76 17.91 12.92 -6.24
N ILE A 77 17.19 12.64 -7.32
CA ILE A 77 17.55 11.68 -8.35
C ILE A 77 17.49 12.42 -9.69
N THR A 78 18.55 12.40 -10.48
CA THR A 78 18.56 13.00 -11.80
C THR A 78 17.84 12.11 -12.82
N GLU A 79 17.49 12.66 -13.97
CA GLU A 79 16.86 11.87 -15.03
C GLU A 79 17.82 10.84 -15.64
N GLU A 80 19.10 11.21 -15.77
CA GLU A 80 20.16 10.32 -16.22
C GLU A 80 20.28 9.12 -15.28
N GLU A 81 20.30 9.35 -13.98
CA GLU A 81 20.35 8.33 -12.96
C GLU A 81 19.11 7.43 -12.98
N TYR A 82 17.90 8.03 -13.09
CA TYR A 82 16.66 7.29 -13.26
C TYR A 82 16.72 6.33 -14.44
N ASN A 83 17.21 6.80 -15.59
CA ASN A 83 17.32 5.99 -16.78
C ASN A 83 18.43 4.91 -16.66
N ALA A 84 19.56 5.23 -16.03
CA ALA A 84 20.65 4.28 -15.79
C ALA A 84 20.19 3.10 -14.91
N VAL A 85 19.53 3.40 -13.79
CA VAL A 85 19.00 2.37 -12.88
C VAL A 85 17.90 1.54 -13.55
N ARG A 86 17.02 2.18 -14.33
CA ARG A 86 15.97 1.48 -15.07
C ARG A 86 16.51 0.52 -16.10
N THR A 87 17.61 0.89 -16.80
CA THR A 87 18.21 0.07 -17.86
C THR A 87 19.01 -1.09 -17.30
N ASN A 88 19.72 -0.87 -16.19
CA ASN A 88 20.61 -1.87 -15.59
C ASN A 88 20.33 -2.04 -14.08
N PRO A 89 19.13 -2.50 -13.66
CA PRO A 89 18.79 -2.57 -12.24
C PRO A 89 19.68 -3.52 -11.44
N SER A 90 20.27 -4.54 -12.06
CA SER A 90 21.19 -5.49 -11.40
C SER A 90 22.50 -4.86 -10.90
N ASN A 91 22.84 -3.66 -11.36
CA ASN A 91 24.05 -2.95 -10.92
C ASN A 91 23.84 -2.17 -9.62
N TYR A 92 22.63 -2.18 -9.06
CA TYR A 92 22.24 -1.39 -7.89
C TYR A 92 21.61 -2.28 -6.82
N PRO A 93 21.71 -1.91 -5.53
CA PRO A 93 20.97 -2.61 -4.48
C PRO A 93 19.46 -2.58 -4.72
N ASP A 94 18.74 -3.64 -4.38
CA ASP A 94 17.30 -3.76 -4.62
C ASP A 94 16.50 -2.61 -4.00
N TRP A 95 16.88 -2.11 -2.80
CA TRP A 95 16.23 -0.98 -2.18
C TRP A 95 16.39 0.31 -3.00
N TYR A 96 17.55 0.51 -3.60
CA TYR A 96 17.82 1.70 -4.42
C TYR A 96 17.04 1.65 -5.74
N VAL A 97 16.98 0.48 -6.36
CA VAL A 97 16.10 0.24 -7.53
C VAL A 97 14.65 0.55 -7.16
N GLY A 98 14.21 0.15 -5.96
CA GLY A 98 12.91 0.50 -5.40
C GLY A 98 12.71 2.01 -5.26
N LEU A 99 13.67 2.70 -4.65
CA LEU A 99 13.63 4.16 -4.48
C LEU A 99 13.47 4.87 -5.83
N VAL A 100 14.34 4.56 -6.78
CA VAL A 100 14.37 5.20 -8.11
C VAL A 100 13.11 4.83 -8.92
N GLY A 101 12.70 3.56 -8.91
CA GLY A 101 11.56 3.08 -9.69
C GLY A 101 10.22 3.66 -9.23
N PHE A 102 10.06 3.90 -7.91
CA PHE A 102 8.89 4.59 -7.36
C PHE A 102 9.04 6.11 -7.29
N CYS A 103 10.25 6.66 -7.51
CA CYS A 103 10.46 8.08 -7.74
C CYS A 103 9.99 8.47 -9.14
N SER A 104 8.70 8.31 -9.40
CA SER A 104 8.09 8.40 -10.72
C SER A 104 6.80 9.20 -10.69
N PHE A 105 6.29 9.55 -11.87
CA PHE A 105 5.04 10.26 -11.99
C PHE A 105 3.88 9.45 -11.37
N GLY A 106 3.21 10.05 -10.40
CA GLY A 106 2.08 9.41 -9.70
C GLY A 106 2.46 8.31 -8.70
N GLY A 107 3.76 8.01 -8.49
CA GLY A 107 4.20 6.89 -7.64
C GLY A 107 3.91 5.53 -8.28
N LYS A 108 3.89 5.47 -9.61
CA LYS A 108 3.78 4.22 -10.37
C LYS A 108 5.15 3.62 -10.57
N TRP A 109 5.26 2.30 -10.52
CA TRP A 109 6.50 1.61 -10.87
C TRP A 109 6.95 1.97 -12.28
N TRP A 110 8.12 2.58 -12.40
CA TRP A 110 8.68 3.10 -13.66
C TRP A 110 7.70 3.95 -14.47
N GLY A 111 6.85 4.75 -13.80
CA GLY A 111 5.81 5.58 -14.43
C GLY A 111 6.32 6.81 -15.20
N GLY A 112 7.61 6.89 -15.44
CA GLY A 112 8.31 7.99 -16.09
C GLY A 112 8.90 8.98 -15.07
N TYR A 113 10.02 9.61 -15.45
CA TYR A 113 10.69 10.60 -14.60
C TYR A 113 9.75 11.77 -14.26
N PRO A 114 9.62 12.17 -12.99
CA PRO A 114 8.58 13.09 -12.55
C PRO A 114 9.00 14.55 -12.79
N ARG A 115 8.64 15.10 -13.93
CA ARG A 115 8.83 16.51 -14.26
C ARG A 115 7.59 17.31 -13.85
N SER A 116 7.79 18.49 -13.26
CA SER A 116 6.72 19.43 -12.92
C SER A 116 7.26 20.85 -12.79
N PHE A 117 6.36 21.83 -12.81
CA PHE A 117 6.68 23.23 -12.55
C PHE A 117 5.95 23.71 -11.29
N LYS A 118 6.46 24.80 -10.67
CA LYS A 118 5.76 25.50 -9.59
C LYS A 118 4.50 26.18 -10.15
N ASN A 119 3.71 26.78 -9.27
CA ASN A 119 2.45 27.44 -9.65
C ASN A 119 2.64 28.63 -10.61
N ASP A 120 3.87 29.13 -10.75
CA ASP A 120 4.25 30.15 -11.73
C ASP A 120 4.33 29.61 -13.17
N GLY A 121 4.26 28.28 -13.34
CA GLY A 121 4.35 27.60 -14.64
C GLY A 121 5.73 27.63 -15.29
N VAL A 122 6.74 28.23 -14.65
CA VAL A 122 8.08 28.46 -15.22
C VAL A 122 9.18 27.80 -14.39
N THR A 123 9.11 27.94 -13.06
CA THR A 123 10.13 27.39 -12.16
C THR A 123 10.00 25.88 -12.05
N PRO A 124 11.03 25.07 -12.43
CA PRO A 124 10.99 23.62 -12.23
C PRO A 124 10.82 23.25 -10.77
N ARG A 125 10.03 22.20 -10.49
CA ARG A 125 9.94 21.54 -9.18
C ARG A 125 10.91 20.36 -9.15
N ASP A 126 11.68 20.27 -8.08
CA ASP A 126 12.43 19.06 -7.78
C ASP A 126 11.48 18.01 -7.16
N MET A 127 10.74 17.30 -8.01
CA MET A 127 9.81 16.26 -7.61
C MET A 127 10.49 15.06 -6.94
N PRO A 128 11.68 14.60 -7.43
CA PRO A 128 12.46 13.57 -6.74
C PRO A 128 12.80 13.94 -5.30
N ASN A 129 13.34 15.15 -5.06
CA ASN A 129 13.61 15.62 -3.70
C ASN A 129 12.35 15.61 -2.82
N GLU A 130 11.20 16.08 -3.34
CA GLU A 130 9.95 16.06 -2.58
C GLU A 130 9.52 14.61 -2.22
N ILE A 131 9.70 13.65 -3.13
CA ILE A 131 9.38 12.23 -2.89
C ILE A 131 10.29 11.66 -1.81
N ILE A 132 11.61 11.89 -1.91
CA ILE A 132 12.60 11.41 -0.94
C ILE A 132 12.35 12.02 0.44
N ARG A 133 12.09 13.33 0.52
CA ARG A 133 11.72 13.99 1.79
C ARG A 133 10.47 13.38 2.42
N ASN A 134 9.47 12.99 1.62
CA ASN A 134 8.27 12.33 2.12
C ASN A 134 8.58 10.91 2.64
N ILE A 135 9.51 10.19 2.02
CA ILE A 135 10.00 8.90 2.51
C ILE A 135 10.73 9.09 3.84
N LYS A 136 11.73 10.01 3.90
CA LYS A 136 12.45 10.36 5.15
C LYS A 136 11.49 10.74 6.29
N LYS A 137 10.40 11.46 5.97
CA LYS A 137 9.37 11.83 6.97
C LYS A 137 8.51 10.64 7.43
N GLN A 138 8.29 9.64 6.59
CA GLN A 138 7.52 8.43 6.94
C GLN A 138 8.36 7.42 7.70
N ALA A 139 9.65 7.30 7.39
CA ALA A 139 10.57 6.29 7.90
C ALA A 139 10.50 6.04 9.43
N PRO A 140 10.48 7.08 10.31
CA PRO A 140 10.37 6.84 11.74
C PRO A 140 9.12 6.06 12.17
N LYS A 141 8.05 6.08 11.37
CA LYS A 141 6.81 5.35 11.64
C LYS A 141 6.85 3.90 11.15
N LEU A 142 7.84 3.57 10.32
CA LEU A 142 8.04 2.22 9.79
C LEU A 142 8.96 1.39 10.67
N LYS A 143 9.67 2.01 11.60
CA LYS A 143 10.59 1.33 12.51
C LYS A 143 9.88 0.24 13.30
N GLY A 144 10.49 -0.96 13.32
CA GLY A 144 9.94 -2.13 14.01
C GLY A 144 8.78 -2.82 13.27
N ILE A 145 8.45 -2.42 12.06
CA ILE A 145 7.54 -3.17 11.19
C ILE A 145 8.37 -4.22 10.44
N PHE A 146 7.92 -5.46 10.46
CA PHE A 146 8.54 -6.53 9.67
C PHE A 146 8.00 -6.48 8.23
N PHE A 147 8.90 -6.33 7.26
CA PHE A 147 8.55 -6.34 5.84
C PHE A 147 9.05 -7.61 5.17
N ALA A 148 8.22 -8.25 4.30
CA ALA A 148 8.60 -9.45 3.57
C ALA A 148 7.99 -9.49 2.16
N CYS A 149 8.78 -9.89 1.18
CA CYS A 149 8.30 -10.15 -0.18
C CYS A 149 7.57 -11.49 -0.20
N ARG A 150 6.24 -11.46 -0.11
CA ARG A 150 5.37 -12.64 -0.03
C ARG A 150 4.06 -12.39 -0.76
N ASP A 151 3.56 -13.43 -1.40
CA ASP A 151 2.20 -13.43 -1.94
C ASP A 151 1.20 -13.75 -0.81
N PHE A 152 0.02 -13.09 -0.83
CA PHE A 152 -1.00 -13.19 0.20
C PHE A 152 -1.40 -14.64 0.51
N TRP A 153 -1.54 -15.47 -0.51
CA TRP A 153 -1.99 -16.86 -0.35
C TRP A 153 -0.96 -17.79 0.33
N THR A 154 0.30 -17.35 0.44
CA THR A 154 1.35 -18.07 1.18
C THR A 154 1.36 -17.74 2.67
N LEU A 155 0.56 -16.77 3.09
CA LEU A 155 0.51 -16.30 4.48
C LEU A 155 -0.45 -17.17 5.28
N GLY A 156 0.05 -17.69 6.41
CA GLY A 156 -0.74 -18.40 7.41
C GLY A 156 -0.45 -17.80 8.79
N VAL A 157 -1.42 -17.07 9.34
CA VAL A 157 -1.34 -16.42 10.65
C VAL A 157 -2.62 -16.69 11.45
N GLY A 158 -2.56 -16.51 12.75
CA GLY A 158 -3.73 -16.65 13.62
C GLY A 158 -3.75 -15.62 14.72
N HIS A 159 -4.94 -15.23 15.17
CA HIS A 159 -5.16 -14.22 16.21
C HIS A 159 -4.61 -12.84 15.84
N MET A 160 -4.78 -12.44 14.57
CA MET A 160 -4.36 -11.13 14.06
C MET A 160 -5.54 -10.36 13.46
N VAL A 161 -5.38 -9.06 13.35
CA VAL A 161 -6.20 -8.23 12.46
C VAL A 161 -5.46 -8.11 11.14
N ILE A 162 -6.11 -8.52 10.05
CA ILE A 162 -5.56 -8.50 8.69
C ILE A 162 -6.32 -7.41 7.90
N TYR A 163 -5.59 -6.48 7.29
CA TYR A 163 -6.17 -5.48 6.41
C TYR A 163 -5.66 -5.68 4.99
N CYS A 164 -6.59 -5.91 4.06
CA CYS A 164 -6.33 -6.13 2.65
C CYS A 164 -6.74 -4.92 1.82
N ASP A 165 -5.83 -4.45 0.97
CA ASP A 165 -6.07 -3.44 -0.07
C ASP A 165 -5.59 -4.02 -1.42
N PRO A 166 -6.30 -5.04 -1.96
CA PRO A 166 -5.90 -5.73 -3.18
C PRO A 166 -6.04 -4.82 -4.41
N PRO A 167 -5.50 -5.22 -5.60
CA PRO A 167 -5.87 -4.60 -6.86
C PRO A 167 -7.39 -4.63 -7.04
N TYR A 168 -8.04 -3.50 -7.35
CA TYR A 168 -9.50 -3.42 -7.44
C TYR A 168 -10.03 -3.96 -8.76
N ARG A 169 -11.12 -4.72 -8.70
CA ARG A 169 -11.66 -5.53 -9.81
C ARG A 169 -11.97 -4.72 -11.07
N ASP A 170 -12.48 -3.50 -10.96
CA ASP A 170 -12.93 -2.69 -12.09
C ASP A 170 -12.04 -1.47 -12.38
N THR A 171 -10.82 -1.45 -11.86
CA THR A 171 -9.90 -0.35 -12.12
C THR A 171 -9.04 -0.65 -13.34
N THR A 172 -9.19 0.18 -14.38
CA THR A 172 -8.45 0.09 -15.63
C THR A 172 -6.94 0.00 -15.43
N LYS A 173 -6.34 -1.05 -15.99
CA LYS A 173 -4.94 -1.13 -16.42
C LYS A 173 -3.85 -0.95 -15.35
N TYR A 174 -3.91 -1.63 -14.26
CA TYR A 174 -2.71 -2.21 -13.69
C TYR A 174 -2.39 -3.48 -14.49
N ALA A 175 -1.13 -3.67 -14.84
CA ALA A 175 -0.64 -4.82 -15.61
C ALA A 175 -0.73 -6.16 -14.85
N THR A 176 -1.74 -6.31 -14.00
CA THR A 176 -2.10 -7.53 -13.29
C THR A 176 -3.49 -7.95 -13.75
N SER A 177 -3.62 -8.25 -15.06
CA SER A 177 -4.77 -8.97 -15.61
C SER A 177 -4.99 -10.34 -14.94
N ASP A 178 -4.10 -10.73 -14.00
CA ASP A 178 -3.99 -12.08 -13.45
C ASP A 178 -4.24 -12.15 -11.93
N PHE A 179 -4.83 -11.12 -11.29
CA PHE A 179 -5.20 -11.24 -9.88
C PHE A 179 -6.40 -12.18 -9.72
N ASP A 180 -6.18 -13.31 -9.08
CA ASP A 180 -7.19 -14.34 -8.86
C ASP A 180 -8.09 -13.95 -7.67
N TYR A 181 -9.21 -13.31 -7.97
CA TYR A 181 -10.18 -12.88 -6.96
C TYR A 181 -10.86 -14.05 -6.26
N ASP A 182 -11.11 -15.17 -6.94
CA ASP A 182 -11.74 -16.34 -6.34
C ASP A 182 -10.80 -16.97 -5.31
N LYS A 183 -9.52 -17.08 -5.64
CA LYS A 183 -8.47 -17.51 -4.70
C LYS A 183 -8.33 -16.54 -3.53
N PHE A 184 -8.43 -15.23 -3.79
CA PHE A 184 -8.36 -14.21 -2.74
C PHE A 184 -9.56 -14.32 -1.78
N TYR A 185 -10.78 -14.47 -2.30
CA TYR A 185 -11.97 -14.63 -1.45
C TYR A 185 -11.91 -15.90 -0.62
N ALA A 186 -11.47 -17.02 -1.22
CA ALA A 186 -11.28 -18.27 -0.51
C ALA A 186 -10.25 -18.13 0.62
N TRP A 187 -9.11 -17.47 0.34
CA TRP A 187 -8.09 -17.18 1.33
C TRP A 187 -8.62 -16.28 2.45
N CYS A 188 -9.37 -15.23 2.14
CA CYS A 188 -9.99 -14.37 3.16
C CYS A 188 -10.91 -15.15 4.09
N LYS A 189 -11.76 -16.04 3.54
CA LYS A 189 -12.66 -16.89 4.32
C LYS A 189 -11.89 -17.87 5.19
N GLU A 190 -10.79 -18.44 4.72
CA GLU A 190 -9.92 -19.32 5.51
C GLU A 190 -9.25 -18.56 6.66
N MET A 191 -8.67 -17.39 6.36
CA MET A 191 -8.04 -16.55 7.38
C MET A 191 -9.04 -16.05 8.42
N ALA A 192 -10.29 -15.78 8.04
CA ALA A 192 -11.33 -15.30 8.95
C ALA A 192 -11.74 -16.33 10.01
N LYS A 193 -11.35 -17.60 9.89
CA LYS A 193 -11.61 -18.62 10.92
C LYS A 193 -10.90 -18.33 12.25
N THR A 194 -9.72 -17.71 12.18
CA THR A 194 -8.86 -17.44 13.37
C THR A 194 -8.40 -16.00 13.47
N ASN A 195 -8.79 -15.14 12.50
CA ASN A 195 -8.38 -13.74 12.43
C ASN A 195 -9.58 -12.85 12.16
N ILE A 196 -9.41 -11.54 12.35
CA ILE A 196 -10.33 -10.52 11.83
C ILE A 196 -9.77 -10.06 10.50
N VAL A 197 -10.52 -10.26 9.40
CA VAL A 197 -10.12 -9.88 8.04
C VAL A 197 -10.97 -8.71 7.56
N LEU A 198 -10.31 -7.60 7.26
CA LEU A 198 -10.89 -6.35 6.78
C LEU A 198 -10.40 -6.08 5.36
N ILE A 199 -11.26 -5.69 4.43
CA ILE A 199 -10.92 -5.55 3.02
C ILE A 199 -11.44 -4.20 2.50
N SER A 200 -10.56 -3.38 1.91
CA SER A 200 -10.95 -2.22 1.12
C SER A 200 -11.22 -2.64 -0.32
N GLU A 201 -12.43 -2.34 -0.83
CA GLU A 201 -12.83 -2.61 -2.21
C GLU A 201 -14.09 -1.79 -2.55
N TYR A 202 -14.40 -1.62 -3.83
CA TYR A 202 -15.66 -1.01 -4.26
C TYR A 202 -16.84 -1.98 -4.14
N TRP A 203 -16.60 -3.26 -4.36
CA TRP A 203 -17.60 -4.31 -4.32
C TRP A 203 -17.00 -5.62 -3.84
N MET A 204 -17.73 -6.36 -3.02
CA MET A 204 -17.42 -7.72 -2.58
C MET A 204 -18.67 -8.60 -2.76
N PRO A 205 -18.52 -9.93 -2.93
CA PRO A 205 -19.64 -10.87 -2.88
C PRO A 205 -20.42 -10.73 -1.56
N GLU A 206 -21.75 -10.88 -1.61
CA GLU A 206 -22.58 -10.83 -0.39
C GLU A 206 -22.32 -12.03 0.53
N ASP A 207 -21.96 -13.19 -0.04
CA ASP A 207 -21.66 -14.41 0.71
C ASP A 207 -20.32 -14.31 1.44
N GLY A 208 -20.39 -14.14 2.76
CA GLY A 208 -19.24 -14.12 3.68
C GLY A 208 -18.56 -12.76 3.82
N PHE A 209 -19.13 -11.67 3.28
CA PHE A 209 -18.55 -10.33 3.40
C PHE A 209 -19.62 -9.29 3.76
N GLU A 210 -19.38 -8.56 4.83
CA GLU A 210 -20.26 -7.51 5.34
C GLU A 210 -19.62 -6.14 5.12
N CYS A 211 -20.34 -5.20 4.50
CA CYS A 211 -19.89 -3.81 4.41
C CYS A 211 -20.06 -3.13 5.78
N ILE A 212 -18.96 -2.72 6.40
CA ILE A 212 -18.93 -2.10 7.71
C ILE A 212 -18.68 -0.58 7.67
N TRP A 213 -18.27 -0.06 6.52
CA TRP A 213 -18.06 1.37 6.32
C TRP A 213 -18.08 1.73 4.82
N GLU A 214 -18.59 2.92 4.52
CA GLU A 214 -18.57 3.53 3.19
C GLU A 214 -18.11 4.98 3.26
N GLY A 215 -17.29 5.38 2.28
CA GLY A 215 -16.79 6.74 2.15
C GLY A 215 -16.73 7.22 0.71
N LYS A 216 -17.20 8.45 0.47
CA LYS A 216 -17.11 9.05 -0.88
C LYS A 216 -15.74 9.65 -1.13
N LEU A 217 -15.10 9.22 -2.22
CA LEU A 217 -13.91 9.84 -2.76
C LEU A 217 -14.29 10.88 -3.83
N LYS A 218 -13.97 12.14 -3.59
CA LYS A 218 -13.98 13.13 -4.68
C LYS A 218 -12.82 12.81 -5.63
N CYS A 219 -13.13 12.23 -6.79
CA CYS A 219 -12.13 11.99 -7.83
C CYS A 219 -11.70 13.33 -8.44
N THR A 220 -10.42 13.70 -8.25
CA THR A 220 -9.87 15.00 -8.75
C THR A 220 -9.11 14.84 -10.07
N LEU A 221 -9.01 13.63 -10.62
CA LEU A 221 -8.10 13.33 -11.74
C LEU A 221 -8.74 13.36 -13.12
N ASP A 222 -10.08 13.42 -13.22
CA ASP A 222 -10.73 13.48 -14.52
C ASP A 222 -11.95 14.42 -14.48
N LYS A 223 -11.83 15.57 -15.17
CA LYS A 223 -12.93 16.54 -15.26
C LYS A 223 -14.09 16.06 -16.15
N ALA A 224 -13.87 15.02 -16.95
CA ALA A 224 -14.84 14.51 -17.93
C ALA A 224 -15.66 13.30 -17.44
N SER A 225 -15.18 12.56 -16.44
CA SER A 225 -15.91 11.42 -15.86
C SER A 225 -15.95 11.51 -14.33
N ARG A 226 -16.75 12.43 -13.80
CA ARG A 226 -17.06 12.52 -12.37
C ARG A 226 -18.04 11.41 -11.97
N THR A 227 -17.61 10.17 -11.99
CA THR A 227 -18.28 9.12 -11.21
C THR A 227 -17.72 9.17 -9.80
N ASP A 228 -18.53 9.63 -8.84
CA ASP A 228 -18.23 9.53 -7.42
C ASP A 228 -18.06 8.04 -7.08
N LYS A 229 -16.82 7.58 -6.97
CA LYS A 229 -16.56 6.22 -6.51
C LYS A 229 -16.69 6.17 -5.00
N THR A 230 -17.53 5.27 -4.53
CA THR A 230 -17.70 5.01 -3.09
C THR A 230 -16.71 3.94 -2.69
N GLU A 231 -15.77 4.30 -1.85
CA GLU A 231 -14.86 3.36 -1.21
C GLU A 231 -15.57 2.66 -0.09
N LYS A 232 -15.39 1.35 0.05
CA LYS A 232 -16.01 0.56 1.10
C LYS A 232 -14.97 -0.21 1.88
N LEU A 233 -15.27 -0.46 3.15
CA LEU A 233 -14.54 -1.39 4.00
C LEU A 233 -15.46 -2.55 4.34
N TYR A 234 -15.01 -3.74 4.03
CA TYR A 234 -15.72 -4.99 4.30
C TYR A 234 -15.04 -5.76 5.42
N ARG A 235 -15.84 -6.49 6.18
CA ARG A 235 -15.39 -7.53 7.10
C ARG A 235 -15.72 -8.90 6.52
N CYS A 236 -14.75 -9.79 6.47
CA CYS A 236 -15.02 -11.18 6.14
C CYS A 236 -15.65 -11.88 7.36
N ILE A 237 -16.81 -12.48 7.16
CA ILE A 237 -17.56 -13.22 8.18
C ILE A 237 -17.19 -14.71 8.06
N PRO A 238 -16.73 -15.36 9.15
CA PRO A 238 -16.48 -16.79 9.11
C PRO A 238 -17.75 -17.54 8.71
N CYS A 239 -17.65 -18.49 7.79
CA CYS A 239 -18.76 -19.39 7.52
C CYS A 239 -19.17 -20.07 8.83
N LYS A 240 -20.47 -19.98 9.19
CA LYS A 240 -21.00 -20.78 10.31
C LYS A 240 -20.80 -22.25 9.96
N GLN A 241 -20.05 -22.95 10.78
CA GLN A 241 -19.95 -24.42 10.74
C GLN A 241 -21.30 -25.04 11.04
#